data_9e397a1e8108e97a314ee4de0e94c6c1
#
_entry.id   9e397a1e8108e97a314ee4de0e94c6c1
#
_cell.length_a   1.000
_cell.length_b   1.000
_cell.length_c   1.000
_cell.angle_alpha   90.00
_cell.angle_beta   90.00
_cell.angle_gamma   90.00
#
_symmetry.space_group_name_H-M   'P 1'
#
loop_
_entity.id
_entity.type
_entity.pdbx_description
1 polymer ?
#
loop_
_entity_poly.entity_id
_entity_poly.type
_entity_poly.pdbx_seq_one_letter_code
_entity_poly.pdbx_strand_id
1 'polypeptide(L)'
;MNKILLISDSKGVFQVTKEITQGRYELIWCKYDFWGKGEYPDVDIVIMHFDVDMMKRGTFEAIIKVKGKMGHFMPILALVEKGTPQDIFQILEAGAYDYLEITDDMQKYRKKIEELVMWNWYLKKYVPRGQR
;
A
#
# COMPACT_ATOMS: atom_id res chain seq x y z
N MET A 1 -16.34 5.52 6.80
CA MET A 1 -15.13 6.09 6.20
C MET A 1 -14.14 4.99 5.91
N ASN A 2 -13.59 4.96 4.71
CA ASN A 2 -12.59 3.94 4.36
C ASN A 2 -11.31 4.13 5.14
N LYS A 3 -10.68 3.01 5.49
CA LYS A 3 -9.45 2.99 6.28
C LYS A 3 -8.27 2.59 5.43
N ILE A 4 -7.17 3.30 5.59
CA ILE A 4 -5.93 3.08 4.84
C ILE A 4 -4.80 2.80 5.83
N LEU A 5 -4.06 1.72 5.61
CA LEU A 5 -2.83 1.45 6.35
C LEU A 5 -1.65 1.89 5.51
N LEU A 6 -0.84 2.80 6.05
CA LEU A 6 0.45 3.18 5.46
C LEU A 6 1.56 2.49 6.24
N ILE A 7 2.37 1.70 5.54
CA ILE A 7 3.58 1.09 6.10
C ILE A 7 4.77 1.84 5.52
N SER A 8 5.44 2.64 6.35
CA SER A 8 6.57 3.47 5.93
C SER A 8 7.41 3.86 7.13
N ASP A 9 8.72 3.92 6.93
CA ASP A 9 9.63 4.42 7.93
C ASP A 9 9.86 5.94 7.80
N SER A 10 9.27 6.56 6.78
CA SER A 10 9.46 7.98 6.48
C SER A 10 8.34 8.84 7.05
N LYS A 11 8.71 9.76 7.94
CA LYS A 11 7.78 10.74 8.44
C LYS A 11 7.27 11.68 7.33
N GLY A 12 8.14 11.99 6.36
CA GLY A 12 7.77 12.84 5.23
C GLY A 12 6.67 12.20 4.38
N VAL A 13 6.80 10.90 4.10
CA VAL A 13 5.77 10.17 3.35
C VAL A 13 4.47 10.13 4.14
N PHE A 14 4.54 9.92 5.46
CA PHE A 14 3.35 9.97 6.30
C PHE A 14 2.67 11.35 6.22
N GLN A 15 3.44 12.44 6.32
CA GLN A 15 2.87 13.79 6.27
C GLN A 15 2.14 14.06 4.95
N VAL A 16 2.76 13.69 3.82
CA VAL A 16 2.13 13.85 2.51
C VAL A 16 0.86 13.01 2.42
N THR A 17 0.92 11.76 2.85
CA THR A 17 -0.24 10.86 2.81
C THR A 17 -1.37 11.38 3.69
N LYS A 18 -1.02 11.87 4.88
CA LYS A 18 -2.00 12.47 5.79
C LYS A 18 -2.71 13.67 5.14
N GLU A 19 -1.95 14.52 4.48
CA GLU A 19 -2.50 15.70 3.81
C GLU A 19 -3.51 15.31 2.72
N ILE A 20 -3.17 14.30 1.92
CA ILE A 20 -4.03 13.85 0.82
C ILE A 20 -5.30 13.15 1.34
N THR A 21 -5.19 12.42 2.44
CA THR A 21 -6.29 11.60 2.95
C THR A 21 -7.18 12.30 3.95
N GLN A 22 -6.73 13.44 4.49
CA GLN A 22 -7.44 14.16 5.54
C GLN A 22 -8.87 14.53 5.13
N GLY A 23 -9.83 14.16 5.99
CA GLY A 23 -11.25 14.44 5.73
C GLY A 23 -11.94 13.46 4.81
N ARG A 24 -11.21 12.54 4.17
CA ARG A 24 -11.77 11.55 3.23
C ARG A 24 -11.59 10.12 3.70
N TYR A 25 -10.46 9.82 4.32
CA TYR A 25 -10.09 8.47 4.73
C TYR A 25 -9.52 8.52 6.14
N GLU A 26 -9.66 7.43 6.86
CA GLU A 26 -8.96 7.24 8.13
C GLU A 26 -7.60 6.64 7.83
N LEU A 27 -6.53 7.33 8.21
CA LEU A 27 -5.16 6.89 7.95
C LEU A 27 -4.54 6.29 9.20
N ILE A 28 -4.02 5.07 9.08
CA ILE A 28 -3.28 4.40 10.14
C ILE A 28 -1.83 4.27 9.63
N TRP A 29 -0.87 4.73 10.41
CA TRP A 29 0.54 4.67 10.06
C TRP A 29 1.27 3.66 10.91
N CYS A 30 2.06 2.80 10.25
CA CYS A 30 2.88 1.79 10.89
C CYS A 30 4.28 1.81 10.26
N LYS A 31 5.31 1.76 11.08
CA LYS A 31 6.67 1.56 10.60
C LYS A 31 6.92 0.09 10.34
N TYR A 32 7.90 -0.23 9.49
CA TYR A 32 8.20 -1.62 9.18
C TYR A 32 8.64 -2.42 10.40
N ASP A 33 9.32 -1.81 11.36
CA ASP A 33 9.74 -2.49 12.58
C ASP A 33 8.57 -3.00 13.42
N PHE A 34 7.43 -2.33 13.34
CA PHE A 34 6.22 -2.74 14.06
C PHE A 34 5.40 -3.74 13.27
N TRP A 35 5.67 -3.89 11.99
CA TRP A 35 4.92 -4.79 11.15
C TRP A 35 5.21 -6.24 11.55
N GLY A 36 4.16 -7.00 11.79
CA GLY A 36 4.29 -8.40 12.19
C GLY A 36 4.31 -8.64 13.70
N LYS A 37 4.23 -7.57 14.50
CA LYS A 37 4.24 -7.67 15.97
C LYS A 37 2.86 -7.31 16.52
N GLY A 38 1.94 -8.27 16.51
CA GLY A 38 0.61 -8.06 17.06
C GLY A 38 -0.48 -8.19 16.03
N GLU A 39 -1.64 -7.61 16.34
CA GLU A 39 -2.80 -7.67 15.47
C GLU A 39 -2.68 -6.65 14.33
N TYR A 40 -3.17 -7.04 13.17
CA TYR A 40 -3.20 -6.16 12.01
C TYR A 40 -4.54 -5.43 11.98
N PRO A 41 -4.54 -4.12 11.69
CA PRO A 41 -5.79 -3.37 11.62
C PRO A 41 -6.65 -3.85 10.45
N ASP A 42 -7.96 -3.76 10.63
CA ASP A 42 -8.90 -4.02 9.55
C ASP A 42 -8.96 -2.76 8.68
N VAL A 43 -8.41 -2.85 7.48
CA VAL A 43 -8.31 -1.71 6.57
C VAL A 43 -8.82 -2.09 5.18
N ASP A 44 -9.11 -1.07 4.37
CA ASP A 44 -9.61 -1.27 3.02
C ASP A 44 -8.50 -1.39 1.99
N ILE A 45 -7.42 -0.64 2.17
CA ILE A 45 -6.23 -0.73 1.30
C ILE A 45 -4.97 -0.58 2.14
N VAL A 46 -3.85 -1.02 1.57
CA VAL A 46 -2.53 -0.87 2.17
C VAL A 46 -1.64 -0.10 1.21
N ILE A 47 -0.91 0.88 1.73
CA ILE A 47 0.12 1.60 0.99
C ILE A 47 1.46 1.21 1.61
N MET A 48 2.38 0.68 0.79
CA MET A 48 3.70 0.27 1.25
C MET A 48 4.76 1.14 0.61
N HIS A 49 5.51 1.85 1.44
CA HIS A 49 6.59 2.70 0.98
C HIS A 49 7.90 1.93 0.99
N PHE A 50 8.60 1.92 -0.14
CA PHE A 50 9.91 1.30 -0.29
C PHE A 50 10.92 2.37 -0.62
N ASP A 51 11.79 2.70 0.35
CA ASP A 51 12.86 3.66 0.14
C ASP A 51 13.99 3.04 -0.71
N VAL A 52 15.02 3.84 -1.00
CA VAL A 52 16.13 3.39 -1.86
C VAL A 52 16.81 2.14 -1.30
N ASP A 53 17.03 2.08 0.02
CA ASP A 53 17.67 0.92 0.63
C ASP A 53 16.80 -0.33 0.54
N MET A 54 15.51 -0.19 0.77
CA MET A 54 14.57 -1.30 0.65
C MET A 54 14.46 -1.80 -0.78
N MET A 55 14.49 -0.87 -1.75
CA MET A 55 14.49 -1.24 -3.17
C MET A 55 15.73 -2.08 -3.52
N LYS A 56 16.88 -1.76 -2.94
CA LYS A 56 18.11 -2.54 -3.15
C LYS A 56 18.07 -3.92 -2.50
N ARG A 57 17.46 -4.02 -1.30
CA ARG A 57 17.37 -5.28 -0.57
C ARG A 57 16.29 -6.22 -1.10
N GLY A 58 15.35 -5.68 -1.86
CA GLY A 58 14.23 -6.43 -2.40
C GLY A 58 12.92 -6.13 -1.68
N THR A 59 11.84 -6.14 -2.44
CA THR A 59 10.51 -5.74 -1.97
C THR A 59 9.53 -6.91 -1.93
N PHE A 60 9.86 -8.00 -2.59
CA PHE A 60 8.95 -9.13 -2.83
C PHE A 60 8.44 -9.74 -1.52
N GLU A 61 9.34 -10.05 -0.59
CA GLU A 61 8.98 -10.71 0.67
C GLU A 61 8.04 -9.86 1.52
N ALA A 62 8.26 -8.54 1.56
CA ALA A 62 7.40 -7.66 2.34
C ALA A 62 5.96 -7.68 1.82
N ILE A 63 5.79 -7.65 0.50
CA ILE A 63 4.46 -7.70 -0.12
C ILE A 63 3.79 -9.05 0.12
N ILE A 64 4.53 -10.15 -0.05
CA ILE A 64 4.00 -11.48 0.21
C ILE A 64 3.55 -11.62 1.67
N LYS A 65 4.31 -11.06 2.60
CA LYS A 65 3.97 -11.10 4.02
C LYS A 65 2.67 -10.34 4.31
N VAL A 66 2.49 -9.17 3.71
CA VAL A 66 1.24 -8.40 3.86
C VAL A 66 0.06 -9.20 3.30
N LYS A 67 0.19 -9.77 2.11
CA LYS A 67 -0.85 -10.61 1.51
C LYS A 67 -1.18 -11.80 2.38
N GLY A 68 -0.17 -12.45 2.96
CA GLY A 68 -0.38 -13.60 3.82
C GLY A 68 -1.12 -13.27 5.11
N LYS A 69 -0.93 -12.06 5.63
CA LYS A 69 -1.54 -11.63 6.89
C LYS A 69 -2.89 -10.95 6.71
N MET A 70 -3.06 -10.20 5.63
CA MET A 70 -4.25 -9.36 5.45
C MET A 70 -5.21 -9.89 4.38
N GLY A 71 -4.83 -10.89 3.65
CA GLY A 71 -5.68 -11.52 2.64
C GLY A 71 -5.14 -11.35 1.24
N HIS A 72 -5.39 -12.37 0.42
CA HIS A 72 -4.89 -12.43 -0.95
C HIS A 72 -5.40 -11.30 -1.84
N PHE A 73 -6.60 -10.82 -1.57
CA PHE A 73 -7.22 -9.75 -2.38
C PHE A 73 -7.05 -8.36 -1.77
N MET A 74 -6.27 -8.21 -0.69
CA MET A 74 -6.01 -6.88 -0.13
C MET A 74 -5.29 -6.02 -1.17
N PRO A 75 -5.88 -4.88 -1.60
CA PRO A 75 -5.21 -4.00 -2.56
C PRO A 75 -4.01 -3.32 -1.92
N ILE A 76 -2.86 -3.41 -2.58
CA ILE A 76 -1.62 -2.79 -2.12
C ILE A 76 -1.14 -1.81 -3.18
N LEU A 77 -0.89 -0.58 -2.77
CA LEU A 77 -0.20 0.42 -3.59
C LEU A 77 1.24 0.52 -3.11
N ALA A 78 2.20 0.26 -3.99
CA ALA A 78 3.62 0.40 -3.67
C ALA A 78 4.11 1.79 -4.04
N LEU A 79 4.61 2.54 -3.05
CA LEU A 79 5.32 3.80 -3.30
C LEU A 79 6.79 3.50 -3.36
N VAL A 80 7.42 3.74 -4.51
CA VAL A 80 8.80 3.33 -4.74
C VAL A 80 9.71 4.53 -4.97
N GLU A 81 10.97 4.41 -4.54
CA GLU A 81 12.01 5.38 -4.80
C GLU A 81 13.07 4.74 -5.70
N LYS A 82 13.25 5.30 -6.89
CA LYS A 82 14.27 4.88 -7.86
C LYS A 82 14.20 3.40 -8.22
N GLY A 83 13.02 2.97 -8.67
CA GLY A 83 12.85 1.60 -9.15
C GLY A 83 13.22 1.42 -10.61
N THR A 84 13.88 0.30 -10.94
CA THR A 84 14.07 -0.12 -12.33
C THR A 84 12.80 -0.80 -12.83
N PRO A 85 12.63 -0.97 -14.16
CA PRO A 85 11.51 -1.76 -14.67
C PRO A 85 11.45 -3.17 -14.08
N GLN A 86 12.60 -3.78 -13.82
CA GLN A 86 12.65 -5.11 -13.21
C GLN A 86 12.15 -5.08 -11.76
N ASP A 87 12.51 -4.05 -11.00
CA ASP A 87 12.02 -3.87 -9.63
C ASP A 87 10.50 -3.73 -9.62
N ILE A 88 9.96 -2.94 -10.53
CA ILE A 88 8.51 -2.75 -10.66
C ILE A 88 7.82 -4.07 -11.01
N PHE A 89 8.39 -4.82 -11.94
CA PHE A 89 7.85 -6.13 -12.31
C PHE A 89 7.77 -7.05 -11.09
N GLN A 90 8.81 -7.09 -10.26
CA GLN A 90 8.83 -7.92 -9.07
C GLN A 90 7.76 -7.50 -8.06
N ILE A 91 7.54 -6.20 -7.90
CA ILE A 91 6.50 -5.66 -7.01
C ILE A 91 5.12 -6.12 -7.46
N LEU A 92 4.82 -6.00 -8.74
CA LEU A 92 3.53 -6.40 -9.29
C LEU A 92 3.35 -7.92 -9.23
N GLU A 93 4.41 -8.68 -9.53
CA GLU A 93 4.39 -10.14 -9.45
C GLU A 93 4.15 -10.63 -8.02
N ALA A 94 4.66 -9.92 -7.03
CA ALA A 94 4.44 -10.25 -5.62
C ALA A 94 2.99 -10.04 -5.17
N GLY A 95 2.22 -9.26 -5.93
CA GLY A 95 0.81 -9.07 -5.66
C GLY A 95 0.37 -7.64 -5.39
N ALA A 96 1.25 -6.65 -5.57
CA ALA A 96 0.81 -5.26 -5.49
C ALA A 96 -0.15 -4.97 -6.65
N TYR A 97 -1.22 -4.24 -6.34
CA TYR A 97 -2.19 -3.86 -7.36
C TYR A 97 -1.60 -2.85 -8.34
N ASP A 98 -0.83 -1.91 -7.82
CA ASP A 98 -0.24 -0.85 -8.63
C ASP A 98 0.97 -0.28 -7.89
N TYR A 99 1.67 0.62 -8.56
CA TYR A 99 2.81 1.30 -7.98
C TYR A 99 2.78 2.78 -8.36
N LEU A 100 3.56 3.57 -7.63
CA LEU A 100 3.76 4.98 -7.92
C LEU A 100 5.19 5.34 -7.51
N GLU A 101 5.95 5.97 -8.40
CA GLU A 101 7.22 6.55 -7.99
C GLU A 101 6.93 7.79 -7.15
N ILE A 102 7.64 7.93 -6.05
CA ILE A 102 7.47 9.09 -5.19
C ILE A 102 7.94 10.31 -5.95
N THR A 103 6.99 11.19 -6.21
CA THR A 103 7.22 12.45 -6.88
C THR A 103 6.45 13.52 -6.12
N ASP A 104 6.62 14.76 -6.51
CA ASP A 104 5.86 15.87 -5.93
C ASP A 104 4.43 15.96 -6.48
N ASP A 105 4.03 15.01 -7.32
CA ASP A 105 2.69 15.01 -7.91
C ASP A 105 1.67 14.38 -6.97
N MET A 106 1.12 15.22 -6.09
CA MET A 106 0.14 14.81 -5.10
C MET A 106 -1.20 14.42 -5.73
N GLN A 107 -1.53 14.98 -6.89
CA GLN A 107 -2.79 14.64 -7.58
C GLN A 107 -2.74 13.21 -8.10
N LYS A 108 -1.62 12.81 -8.65
CA LYS A 108 -1.43 11.44 -9.13
C LYS A 108 -1.53 10.44 -7.98
N TYR A 109 -0.93 10.78 -6.84
CA TYR A 109 -1.00 9.94 -5.65
C TYR A 109 -2.45 9.80 -5.15
N ARG A 110 -3.15 10.92 -5.05
CA ARG A 110 -4.56 10.91 -4.65
C ARG A 110 -5.40 10.04 -5.58
N LYS A 111 -5.20 10.18 -6.87
CA LYS A 111 -5.94 9.40 -7.87
C LYS A 111 -5.69 7.90 -7.71
N LYS A 112 -4.44 7.50 -7.45
CA LYS A 112 -4.12 6.09 -7.22
C LYS A 112 -4.84 5.54 -6.00
N ILE A 113 -4.89 6.31 -4.92
CA ILE A 113 -5.63 5.92 -3.73
C ILE A 113 -7.11 5.73 -4.04
N GLU A 114 -7.72 6.68 -4.76
CA GLU A 114 -9.12 6.59 -5.12
C GLU A 114 -9.41 5.35 -5.97
N GLU A 115 -8.52 5.01 -6.90
CA GLU A 115 -8.65 3.81 -7.74
C GLU A 115 -8.61 2.52 -6.89
N LEU A 116 -7.70 2.44 -5.92
CA LEU A 116 -7.60 1.26 -5.07
C LEU A 116 -8.82 1.12 -4.16
N VAL A 117 -9.29 2.21 -3.60
CA VAL A 117 -10.50 2.21 -2.76
C VAL A 117 -11.71 1.75 -3.58
N MET A 118 -11.84 2.23 -4.80
CA MET A 118 -12.90 1.82 -5.72
C MET A 118 -12.80 0.33 -6.05
N TRP A 119 -11.59 -0.15 -6.32
CA TRP A 119 -11.35 -1.57 -6.61
C TRP A 119 -11.70 -2.45 -5.41
N ASN A 120 -11.34 -2.03 -4.21
CA ASN A 120 -11.68 -2.76 -3.01
C ASN A 120 -13.19 -2.86 -2.80
N TRP A 121 -13.90 -1.75 -3.04
CA TRP A 121 -15.36 -1.74 -2.98
C TRP A 121 -15.96 -2.74 -3.97
N TYR A 122 -15.43 -2.76 -5.19
CA TYR A 122 -15.87 -3.69 -6.22
C TYR A 122 -15.64 -5.15 -5.79
N LEU A 123 -14.47 -5.45 -5.24
CA LEU A 123 -14.16 -6.80 -4.75
C LEU A 123 -15.13 -7.23 -3.65
N LYS A 124 -15.40 -6.37 -2.71
CA LYS A 124 -16.32 -6.69 -1.62
C LYS A 124 -17.74 -6.96 -2.12
N LYS A 125 -18.15 -6.25 -3.17
CA LYS A 125 -19.51 -6.37 -3.72
C LYS A 125 -19.68 -7.58 -4.61
N TYR A 126 -18.69 -7.88 -5.46
CA TYR A 126 -18.85 -8.87 -6.54
C TYR A 126 -18.05 -10.14 -6.35
N VAL A 127 -17.08 -10.18 -5.46
CA VAL A 127 -16.30 -11.39 -5.19
C VAL A 127 -16.74 -11.98 -3.86
N PRO A 128 -17.29 -13.21 -3.83
CA PRO A 128 -17.72 -13.84 -2.59
C PRO A 128 -16.59 -13.91 -1.56
N ARG A 129 -16.94 -13.69 -0.31
CA ARG A 129 -15.97 -13.64 0.80
C ARG A 129 -15.06 -14.87 0.86
N GLY A 130 -15.59 -16.04 0.57
CA GLY A 130 -14.82 -17.28 0.57
C GLY A 130 -13.80 -17.39 -0.57
N GLN A 131 -13.88 -16.51 -1.56
CA GLN A 131 -12.97 -16.49 -2.71
C GLN A 131 -11.98 -15.33 -2.67
N ARG A 132 -12.10 -14.51 -1.65
CA ARG A 132 -11.20 -13.35 -1.48
C ARG A 132 -9.95 -13.69 -0.68
#